data_98b8c26649fafc20d8cdce697154d5e8
#
_entry.id   98b8c26649fafc20d8cdce697154d5e8
#
_cell.length_a   1.000
_cell.length_b   1.000
_cell.length_c   1.000
_cell.angle_alpha   90.00
_cell.angle_beta   90.00
_cell.angle_gamma   90.00
#
_symmetry.space_group_name_H-M   'P 1'
#
loop_
_entity.id
_entity.type
_entity.pdbx_description
1 polymer ?
#
loop_
_entity_poly.entity_id
_entity_poly.type
_entity_poly.pdbx_seq_one_letter_code
_entity_poly.pdbx_strand_id
1 'polypeptide(L)'
;MSVDIEDWFHLLETPIGSDVEGWRQLPSRMEDPVRRIIALLQSTGRRATFYVVGWVAKEHPEIIQLIDEAGFEVACQSMNHTLVSGMTEREFYEDTRVAIDTIEQKVGKKVISYRAPGFSIIERTAFVWPIMVDLGIERDSS
;
A
#
# COMPACT_ATOMS: atom_id res chain seq x y z
N MET A 1 -6.23 7.97 12.04
CA MET A 1 -4.78 7.70 12.03
C MET A 1 -4.48 6.82 10.83
N SER A 2 -3.28 6.92 10.25
CA SER A 2 -2.86 6.03 9.15
C SER A 2 -1.44 5.50 9.40
N VAL A 3 -1.15 4.33 8.83
CA VAL A 3 0.12 3.64 8.92
C VAL A 3 0.47 3.14 7.52
N ASP A 4 1.69 3.40 7.07
CA ASP A 4 2.18 2.88 5.80
C ASP A 4 2.91 1.56 6.06
N ILE A 5 2.55 0.54 5.29
CA ILE A 5 3.10 -0.81 5.40
C ILE A 5 4.04 -1.06 4.24
N GLU A 6 5.28 -0.73 4.51
CA GLU A 6 6.41 -0.85 3.61
C GLU A 6 7.64 -1.30 4.39
N ASP A 7 8.55 -2.02 3.76
CA ASP A 7 9.81 -2.43 4.40
C ASP A 7 10.90 -1.39 4.16
N TRP A 8 12.00 -1.49 4.90
CA TRP A 8 13.14 -0.59 4.85
C TRP A 8 13.80 -0.47 3.47
N PHE A 9 13.57 -1.44 2.59
CA PHE A 9 14.11 -1.42 1.23
C PHE A 9 13.17 -0.78 0.19
N HIS A 10 11.92 -0.45 0.55
CA HIS A 10 11.01 0.29 -0.33
C HIS A 10 11.32 1.80 -0.38
N LEU A 11 12.60 2.17 -0.23
CA LEU A 11 13.04 3.56 -0.21
C LEU A 11 12.92 4.19 -1.59
N LEU A 12 12.14 5.26 -1.68
CA LEU A 12 11.96 6.02 -2.93
C LEU A 12 13.29 6.60 -3.43
N GLU A 13 13.43 6.68 -4.76
CA GLU A 13 14.57 7.31 -5.45
C GLU A 13 15.95 6.77 -5.04
N THR A 14 16.02 5.50 -4.65
CA THR A 14 17.27 4.82 -4.32
C THR A 14 17.48 3.57 -5.19
N PRO A 15 18.73 3.15 -5.42
CA PRO A 15 18.98 1.90 -6.17
C PRO A 15 18.29 0.68 -5.55
N ILE A 16 18.25 0.56 -4.23
CA ILE A 16 17.61 -0.55 -3.53
C ILE A 16 16.08 -0.50 -3.69
N GLY A 17 15.48 0.69 -3.64
CA GLY A 17 14.04 0.85 -3.82
C GLY A 17 13.57 0.63 -5.24
N SER A 18 14.46 0.69 -6.23
CA SER A 18 14.16 0.42 -7.64
C SER A 18 14.39 -1.04 -8.05
N ASP A 19 15.05 -1.85 -7.21
CA ASP A 19 15.39 -3.25 -7.49
C ASP A 19 14.31 -4.20 -6.93
N VAL A 20 13.12 -4.16 -7.53
CA VAL A 20 11.97 -4.99 -7.12
C VAL A 20 12.28 -6.49 -7.09
N GLU A 21 13.09 -6.98 -8.03
CA GLU A 21 13.48 -8.39 -8.08
C GLU A 21 14.42 -8.77 -6.94
N GLY A 22 15.31 -7.87 -6.56
CA GLY A 22 16.24 -8.05 -5.46
C GLY A 22 15.58 -8.02 -4.07
N TRP A 23 14.41 -7.39 -3.92
CA TRP A 23 13.73 -7.28 -2.62
C TRP A 23 13.48 -8.63 -1.93
N ARG A 24 13.21 -9.69 -2.71
CA ARG A 24 12.99 -11.04 -2.16
C ARG A 24 14.19 -11.62 -1.43
N GLN A 25 15.40 -11.12 -1.71
CA GLN A 25 16.64 -11.57 -1.07
C GLN A 25 16.95 -10.80 0.22
N LEU A 26 16.18 -9.74 0.49
CA LEU A 26 16.37 -8.87 1.64
C LEU A 26 15.51 -9.34 2.82
N PRO A 27 16.04 -9.31 4.05
CA PRO A 27 15.28 -9.71 5.22
C PRO A 27 14.20 -8.67 5.54
N SER A 28 12.95 -9.10 5.57
CA SER A 28 11.84 -8.26 6.03
C SER A 28 11.98 -7.96 7.53
N ARG A 29 11.56 -6.75 7.91
CA ARG A 29 11.54 -6.27 9.30
C ARG A 29 10.13 -5.80 9.72
N MET A 30 9.09 -6.17 8.99
CA MET A 30 7.74 -5.61 9.20
C MET A 30 6.97 -6.26 10.35
N GLU A 31 7.12 -7.57 10.58
CA GLU A 31 6.22 -8.31 11.46
C GLU A 31 6.14 -7.74 12.88
N ASP A 32 7.28 -7.62 13.56
CA ASP A 32 7.30 -7.11 14.93
C ASP A 32 6.78 -5.67 15.06
N PRO A 33 7.18 -4.69 14.23
CA PRO A 33 6.60 -3.35 14.24
C PRO A 33 5.10 -3.33 14.01
N VAL A 34 4.58 -4.11 13.05
CA VAL A 34 3.15 -4.18 12.76
C VAL A 34 2.38 -4.72 13.97
N ARG A 35 2.82 -5.82 14.59
CA ARG A 35 2.22 -6.37 15.81
C ARG A 35 2.18 -5.34 16.94
N ARG A 36 3.26 -4.59 17.14
CA ARG A 36 3.34 -3.54 18.17
C ARG A 36 2.39 -2.38 17.91
N ILE A 37 2.27 -1.93 16.67
CA ILE A 37 1.35 -0.85 16.30
C ILE A 37 -0.10 -1.32 16.50
N ILE A 38 -0.45 -2.53 16.06
CA ILE A 38 -1.78 -3.12 16.27
C ILE A 38 -2.12 -3.16 17.77
N ALA A 39 -1.22 -3.68 18.60
CA ALA A 39 -1.44 -3.77 20.04
C ALA A 39 -1.64 -2.37 20.67
N LEU A 40 -0.86 -1.37 20.26
CA LEU A 40 -1.00 0.00 20.72
C LEU A 40 -2.36 0.59 20.34
N LEU A 41 -2.78 0.43 19.08
CA LEU A 41 -4.06 0.94 18.60
C LEU A 41 -5.24 0.28 19.31
N GLN A 42 -5.20 -1.03 19.53
CA GLN A 42 -6.21 -1.78 20.26
C GLN A 42 -6.27 -1.34 21.73
N SER A 43 -5.12 -1.20 22.41
CA SER A 43 -5.07 -0.78 23.81
C SER A 43 -5.61 0.64 24.04
N THR A 44 -5.53 1.50 23.02
CA THR A 44 -6.02 2.89 23.09
C THR A 44 -7.39 3.09 22.45
N GLY A 45 -8.02 2.04 21.93
CA GLY A 45 -9.31 2.10 21.23
C GLY A 45 -9.28 2.97 19.96
N ARG A 46 -8.11 3.14 19.34
CA ARG A 46 -7.95 3.98 18.15
C ARG A 46 -8.16 3.19 16.88
N ARG A 47 -8.83 3.80 15.91
CA ARG A 47 -8.96 3.26 14.54
C ARG A 47 -7.83 3.80 13.66
N ALA A 48 -7.39 2.96 12.71
CA ALA A 48 -6.40 3.35 11.73
C ALA A 48 -6.69 2.66 10.40
N THR A 49 -6.21 3.27 9.31
CA THR A 49 -6.11 2.69 7.97
C THR A 49 -4.66 2.34 7.69
N PHE A 50 -4.40 1.13 7.23
CA PHE A 50 -3.08 0.64 6.88
C PHE A 50 -2.93 0.65 5.36
N TYR A 51 -2.10 1.56 4.85
CA TYR A 51 -1.77 1.66 3.42
C TYR A 51 -0.66 0.68 3.10
N VAL A 52 -0.95 -0.28 2.26
CA VAL A 52 -0.10 -1.45 1.99
C VAL A 52 0.44 -1.39 0.58
N VAL A 53 1.75 -1.55 0.44
CA VAL A 53 2.39 -1.80 -0.86
C VAL A 53 1.95 -3.19 -1.37
N GLY A 54 1.45 -3.27 -2.60
CA GLY A 54 0.94 -4.51 -3.19
C GLY A 54 1.96 -5.66 -3.18
N TRP A 55 3.24 -5.34 -3.36
CA TRP A 55 4.34 -6.30 -3.21
C TRP A 55 4.35 -6.96 -1.82
N VAL A 56 4.11 -6.18 -0.76
CA VAL A 56 4.00 -6.72 0.61
C VAL A 56 2.82 -7.67 0.72
N ALA A 57 1.66 -7.31 0.17
CA ALA A 57 0.50 -8.19 0.16
C ALA A 57 0.75 -9.50 -0.60
N LYS A 58 1.60 -9.48 -1.61
CA LYS A 58 1.98 -10.65 -2.42
C LYS A 58 2.98 -11.55 -1.71
N GLU A 59 4.08 -10.99 -1.21
CA GLU A 59 5.22 -11.75 -0.68
C GLU A 59 5.09 -12.03 0.83
N HIS A 60 4.32 -11.21 1.57
CA HIS A 60 4.09 -11.28 3.02
C HIS A 60 2.59 -11.23 3.36
N PRO A 61 1.76 -12.15 2.82
CA PRO A 61 0.31 -12.15 3.05
C PRO A 61 -0.07 -12.25 4.53
N GLU A 62 0.77 -12.85 5.37
CA GLU A 62 0.57 -12.95 6.81
C GLU A 62 0.48 -11.58 7.50
N ILE A 63 1.20 -10.57 7.00
CA ILE A 63 1.13 -9.19 7.51
C ILE A 63 -0.24 -8.59 7.27
N ILE A 64 -0.79 -8.81 6.07
CA ILE A 64 -2.09 -8.26 5.68
C ILE A 64 -3.22 -8.94 6.45
N GLN A 65 -3.13 -10.26 6.61
CA GLN A 65 -4.08 -11.03 7.41
C GLN A 65 -4.08 -10.58 8.88
N LEU A 66 -2.90 -10.35 9.46
CA LEU A 66 -2.77 -9.84 10.82
C LEU A 66 -3.49 -8.51 11.03
N ILE A 67 -3.37 -7.58 10.06
CA ILE A 67 -4.02 -6.27 10.10
C ILE A 67 -5.56 -6.42 9.99
N ASP A 68 -6.01 -7.25 9.04
CA ASP A 68 -7.43 -7.48 8.79
C ASP A 68 -8.13 -8.20 9.96
N GLU A 69 -7.51 -9.25 10.52
CA GLU A 69 -8.00 -9.98 11.70
C GLU A 69 -8.07 -9.09 12.94
N ALA A 70 -7.18 -8.11 13.05
CA ALA A 70 -7.22 -7.11 14.12
C ALA A 70 -8.37 -6.08 13.94
N GLY A 71 -9.12 -6.13 12.83
CA GLY A 71 -10.27 -5.28 12.55
C GLY A 71 -9.91 -3.90 12.00
N PHE A 72 -8.71 -3.72 11.46
CA PHE A 72 -8.29 -2.47 10.82
C PHE A 72 -8.56 -2.49 9.32
N GLU A 73 -8.69 -1.29 8.74
CA GLU A 73 -8.82 -1.13 7.29
C GLU A 73 -7.47 -1.35 6.61
N VAL A 74 -7.48 -2.21 5.58
CA VAL A 74 -6.35 -2.40 4.65
C VAL A 74 -6.63 -1.59 3.38
N ALA A 75 -5.70 -0.75 2.99
CA ALA A 75 -5.77 0.17 1.86
C ALA A 75 -4.58 -0.01 0.91
N CYS A 76 -4.64 0.58 -0.27
CA CYS A 76 -3.63 0.43 -1.33
C CYS A 76 -2.58 1.55 -1.30
N GLN A 77 -1.30 1.19 -1.51
CA GLN A 77 -0.18 2.11 -1.70
C GLN A 77 0.68 1.72 -2.92
N SER A 78 0.06 1.64 -4.14
CA SER A 78 0.74 1.17 -5.36
C SER A 78 1.17 -0.31 -5.27
N MET A 79 1.55 -0.90 -6.41
CA MET A 79 2.03 -2.29 -6.43
C MET A 79 3.49 -2.42 -5.96
N ASN A 80 4.35 -1.53 -6.44
CA ASN A 80 5.80 -1.58 -6.19
C ASN A 80 6.35 -0.28 -5.59
N HIS A 81 5.53 0.46 -4.84
CA HIS A 81 5.92 1.71 -4.19
C HIS A 81 6.52 2.75 -5.17
N THR A 82 6.01 2.82 -6.39
CA THR A 82 6.52 3.70 -7.45
C THR A 82 5.85 5.07 -7.39
N LEU A 83 6.64 6.15 -7.55
CA LEU A 83 6.14 7.52 -7.59
C LEU A 83 5.16 7.72 -8.75
N VAL A 84 3.95 8.16 -8.44
CA VAL A 84 2.89 8.46 -9.44
C VAL A 84 3.32 9.58 -10.39
N SER A 85 4.13 10.53 -9.92
CA SER A 85 4.65 11.64 -10.73
C SER A 85 5.50 11.21 -11.93
N GLY A 86 5.98 9.98 -11.96
CA GLY A 86 6.73 9.40 -13.07
C GLY A 86 5.91 8.46 -13.97
N MET A 87 4.64 8.21 -13.65
CA MET A 87 3.78 7.28 -14.38
C MET A 87 3.01 7.96 -15.51
N THR A 88 2.75 7.21 -16.57
CA THR A 88 1.69 7.50 -17.53
C THR A 88 0.34 7.05 -16.94
N GLU A 89 -0.76 7.53 -17.55
CA GLU A 89 -2.14 7.12 -17.22
C GLU A 89 -2.33 5.60 -17.21
N ARG A 90 -1.81 4.92 -18.25
CA ARG A 90 -1.87 3.47 -18.38
C ARG A 90 -1.07 2.74 -17.31
N GLU A 91 0.13 3.20 -17.02
CA GLU A 91 0.98 2.60 -15.99
C GLU A 91 0.34 2.73 -14.60
N PHE A 92 -0.24 3.90 -14.29
CA PHE A 92 -0.96 4.10 -13.03
C PHE A 92 -2.17 3.18 -12.91
N TYR A 93 -2.98 3.04 -13.99
CA TYR A 93 -4.13 2.14 -13.99
C TYR A 93 -3.71 0.69 -13.74
N GLU A 94 -2.71 0.19 -14.48
CA GLU A 94 -2.25 -1.19 -14.36
C GLU A 94 -1.63 -1.48 -12.99
N ASP A 95 -0.76 -0.59 -12.47
CA ASP A 95 -0.13 -0.71 -11.16
C ASP A 95 -1.19 -0.76 -10.05
N THR A 96 -2.07 0.23 -10.03
CA THR A 96 -3.09 0.36 -8.98
C THR A 96 -4.09 -0.79 -9.02
N ARG A 97 -4.55 -1.21 -10.20
CA ARG A 97 -5.45 -2.36 -10.36
C ARG A 97 -4.82 -3.65 -9.83
N VAL A 98 -3.57 -3.94 -10.23
CA VAL A 98 -2.86 -5.15 -9.78
C VAL A 98 -2.65 -5.13 -8.26
N ALA A 99 -2.33 -3.97 -7.69
CA ALA A 99 -2.19 -3.82 -6.25
C ALA A 99 -3.51 -4.10 -5.51
N ILE A 100 -4.62 -3.47 -5.96
CA ILE A 100 -5.95 -3.68 -5.39
C ILE A 100 -6.34 -5.16 -5.48
N ASP A 101 -6.27 -5.77 -6.66
CA ASP A 101 -6.62 -7.18 -6.87
C ASP A 101 -5.80 -8.09 -5.93
N THR A 102 -4.51 -7.80 -5.77
CA THR A 102 -3.61 -8.57 -4.90
C THR A 102 -4.02 -8.48 -3.44
N ILE A 103 -4.33 -7.27 -2.95
CA ILE A 103 -4.75 -7.05 -1.55
C ILE A 103 -6.12 -7.70 -1.32
N GLU A 104 -7.12 -7.45 -2.18
CA GLU A 104 -8.47 -7.98 -2.07
C GLU A 104 -8.49 -9.51 -2.01
N GLN A 105 -7.66 -10.19 -2.79
CA GLN A 105 -7.50 -11.65 -2.74
C GLN A 105 -7.03 -12.17 -1.38
N LYS A 106 -6.31 -11.37 -0.60
CA LYS A 106 -5.79 -11.77 0.72
C LYS A 106 -6.76 -11.51 1.86
N VAL A 107 -7.52 -10.41 1.78
CA VAL A 107 -8.44 -9.99 2.85
C VAL A 107 -9.90 -10.36 2.57
N GLY A 108 -10.27 -10.70 1.32
CA GLY A 108 -11.64 -11.02 0.93
C GLY A 108 -12.61 -9.83 1.01
N LYS A 109 -12.09 -8.61 1.03
CA LYS A 109 -12.85 -7.36 1.16
C LYS A 109 -12.41 -6.36 0.10
N LYS A 110 -13.29 -5.40 -0.24
CA LYS A 110 -12.96 -4.34 -1.18
C LYS A 110 -11.96 -3.34 -0.59
N VAL A 111 -10.98 -2.97 -1.42
CA VAL A 111 -10.06 -1.87 -1.15
C VAL A 111 -10.69 -0.58 -1.67
N ILE A 112 -10.98 0.35 -0.78
CA ILE A 112 -11.68 1.61 -1.10
C ILE A 112 -10.84 2.86 -0.79
N SER A 113 -9.63 2.67 -0.30
CA SER A 113 -8.73 3.77 0.07
C SER A 113 -7.36 3.61 -0.60
N TYR A 114 -6.80 4.72 -1.07
CA TYR A 114 -5.51 4.79 -1.76
C TYR A 114 -4.61 5.86 -1.13
N ARG A 115 -3.30 5.64 -1.19
CA ARG A 115 -2.26 6.63 -0.94
C ARG A 115 -1.16 6.51 -1.97
N ALA A 116 -0.80 7.61 -2.63
CA ALA A 116 0.34 7.62 -3.54
C ALA A 116 1.66 7.53 -2.77
N PRO A 117 2.60 6.67 -3.16
CA PRO A 117 3.95 6.67 -2.62
C PRO A 117 4.57 8.06 -2.69
N GLY A 118 5.20 8.50 -1.59
CA GLY A 118 5.81 9.81 -1.49
C GLY A 118 4.88 11.00 -1.72
N PHE A 119 3.55 10.83 -1.54
CA PHE A 119 2.55 11.88 -1.81
C PHE A 119 2.70 12.50 -3.21
N SER A 120 2.98 11.66 -4.22
CA SER A 120 3.46 12.04 -5.54
C SER A 120 2.38 12.39 -6.56
N ILE A 121 1.12 12.54 -6.14
CA ILE A 121 0.07 13.12 -6.99
C ILE A 121 0.28 14.63 -7.08
N ILE A 122 0.43 15.12 -8.29
CA ILE A 122 0.67 16.52 -8.60
C ILE A 122 -0.25 16.97 -9.73
N GLU A 123 -0.29 18.26 -10.07
CA GLU A 123 -1.20 18.81 -11.07
C GLU A 123 -1.14 18.06 -12.41
N ARG A 124 0.05 17.72 -12.91
CA ARG A 124 0.22 16.99 -14.17
C ARG A 124 -0.25 15.53 -14.13
N THR A 125 -0.50 14.97 -12.96
CA THR A 125 -1.02 13.61 -12.77
C THR A 125 -2.51 13.59 -12.43
N ALA A 126 -3.25 14.66 -12.71
CA ALA A 126 -4.69 14.74 -12.44
C ALA A 126 -5.53 13.64 -13.10
N PHE A 127 -4.97 12.93 -14.09
CA PHE A 127 -5.57 11.73 -14.69
C PHE A 127 -5.84 10.60 -13.68
N VAL A 128 -5.19 10.61 -12.52
CA VAL A 128 -5.39 9.59 -11.49
C VAL A 128 -6.82 9.57 -10.94
N TRP A 129 -7.50 10.72 -10.88
CA TRP A 129 -8.81 10.84 -10.25
C TRP A 129 -9.89 10.01 -10.93
N PRO A 130 -10.14 10.11 -12.25
CA PRO A 130 -11.10 9.25 -12.91
C PRO A 130 -10.72 7.77 -12.83
N ILE A 131 -9.42 7.43 -12.89
CA ILE A 131 -8.95 6.05 -12.77
C ILE A 131 -9.25 5.48 -11.39
N MET A 132 -9.00 6.23 -10.32
CA MET A 132 -9.32 5.79 -8.96
C MET A 132 -10.81 5.51 -8.80
N VAL A 133 -11.68 6.37 -9.34
CA VAL A 133 -13.13 6.15 -9.33
C VAL A 133 -13.51 4.88 -10.07
N ASP A 134 -12.96 4.64 -11.26
CA ASP A 134 -13.20 3.43 -12.06
C ASP A 134 -12.73 2.16 -11.35
N LEU A 135 -11.66 2.25 -10.57
CA LEU A 135 -11.13 1.15 -9.77
C LEU A 135 -11.85 0.97 -8.41
N GLY A 136 -12.87 1.79 -8.11
CA GLY A 136 -13.66 1.69 -6.88
C GLY A 136 -13.03 2.33 -5.65
N ILE A 137 -12.02 3.17 -5.83
CA ILE A 137 -11.43 3.95 -4.72
C ILE A 137 -12.38 5.11 -4.39
N GLU A 138 -12.76 5.19 -3.13
CA GLU A 138 -13.66 6.20 -2.57
C GLU A 138 -12.92 7.27 -1.75
N ARG A 139 -11.72 6.94 -1.28
CA ARG A 139 -10.92 7.80 -0.39
C ARG A 139 -9.48 7.85 -0.83
N ASP A 140 -8.94 9.06 -0.91
CA ASP A 140 -7.54 9.33 -1.17
C ASP A 140 -6.88 10.01 0.04
N SER A 141 -5.63 9.64 0.31
CA SER A 141 -4.81 10.18 1.41
C SER A 141 -3.40 10.58 0.93
N SER A 142 -3.29 10.89 -0.38
CA SER A 142 -2.02 11.32 -1.00
C SER A 142 -1.66 12.75 -0.66
#